data_bd422c596d1f73924f4d6e6ffb6551c9
#
_entry.id   bd422c596d1f73924f4d6e6ffb6551c9
#
_cell.length_a   1.000
_cell.length_b   1.000
_cell.length_c   1.000
_cell.angle_alpha   90.00
_cell.angle_beta   90.00
_cell.angle_gamma   90.00
#
_symmetry.space_group_name_H-M   'P 1'
#
loop_
_entity.id
_entity.type
_entity.pdbx_description
1 polymer ?
#
loop_
_entity_poly.entity_id
_entity_poly.type
_entity_poly.pdbx_seq_one_letter_code
_entity_poly.pdbx_strand_id
1 'polypeptide(L)'
;MFEHIILFSSSYRTKRRIGWHYASEYISKDIINYIFEKTSEIILEPKYAVHRLTANSPEWKSVAELDSFFEDIHIFTDLEEFLLEMKEDSQITALDVSKFLLSLKSMTNLKLQKMIYLVYAEYLEKTGKKLFKDDIIAFKYGPVVPSVYEYYKDNGRNDIQVDKDEKIVTQEITLPMVLARFLQSLDEKNVIDSIQSTFKKYGHLTASELVTITHRKGTPWNHTNINDIIIDENILKYHYVEK
;
A
#
# COMPACT_ATOMS: atom_id res chain seq x y z
N MET A 1 -28.43 24.17 -18.47
CA MET A 1 -28.08 22.88 -17.91
C MET A 1 -26.61 22.66 -18.17
N PHE A 2 -25.89 22.17 -17.15
CA PHE A 2 -24.45 21.91 -17.29
C PHE A 2 -24.19 20.41 -17.24
N GLU A 3 -23.29 19.95 -18.07
CA GLU A 3 -22.76 18.59 -18.04
C GLU A 3 -21.58 18.55 -17.07
N HIS A 4 -21.52 17.52 -16.24
CA HIS A 4 -20.48 17.29 -15.26
C HIS A 4 -19.75 15.98 -15.55
N ILE A 5 -18.42 16.01 -15.48
CA ILE A 5 -17.57 14.82 -15.38
C ILE A 5 -16.95 14.81 -13.99
N ILE A 6 -17.05 13.67 -13.34
CA ILE A 6 -16.51 13.46 -12.00
C ILE A 6 -15.63 12.22 -12.07
N LEU A 7 -14.35 12.35 -11.76
CA LEU A 7 -13.48 11.24 -11.45
C LEU A 7 -13.53 11.02 -9.95
N PHE A 8 -13.78 9.79 -9.54
CA PHE A 8 -14.03 9.46 -8.14
C PHE A 8 -13.16 8.28 -7.69
N SER A 9 -12.57 8.40 -6.50
CA SER A 9 -11.83 7.33 -5.83
C SER A 9 -11.94 7.48 -4.30
N SER A 10 -11.39 6.51 -3.57
CA SER A 10 -11.23 6.59 -2.12
C SER A 10 -9.75 6.61 -1.79
N SER A 11 -9.31 7.60 -1.02
CA SER A 11 -7.97 7.62 -0.47
C SER A 11 -7.95 6.83 0.84
N TYR A 12 -7.15 5.79 0.86
CA TYR A 12 -6.95 4.96 2.03
C TYR A 12 -6.08 5.68 3.08
N ARG A 13 -5.11 6.45 2.60
CA ARG A 13 -4.19 7.24 3.40
C ARG A 13 -4.90 8.31 4.23
N THR A 14 -5.82 9.03 3.60
CA THR A 14 -6.59 10.10 4.24
C THR A 14 -7.92 9.62 4.84
N LYS A 15 -8.34 8.38 4.56
CA LYS A 15 -9.64 7.79 4.93
C LYS A 15 -10.82 8.64 4.42
N ARG A 16 -10.68 9.27 3.26
CA ARG A 16 -11.68 10.13 2.63
C ARG A 16 -12.02 9.66 1.23
N ARG A 17 -13.22 9.95 0.83
CA ARG A 17 -13.60 9.90 -0.57
C ARG A 17 -13.02 11.14 -1.25
N ILE A 18 -12.39 10.94 -2.40
CA ILE A 18 -11.71 11.99 -3.17
C ILE A 18 -12.26 12.00 -4.59
N GLY A 19 -12.24 13.16 -5.22
CA GLY A 19 -12.67 13.31 -6.60
C GLY A 19 -12.08 14.54 -7.28
N TRP A 20 -12.13 14.52 -8.59
CA TRP A 20 -11.93 15.69 -9.43
C TRP A 20 -13.19 15.95 -10.21
N HIS A 21 -13.55 17.21 -10.39
CA HIS A 21 -14.80 17.62 -11.00
C HIS A 21 -14.56 18.69 -12.07
N TYR A 22 -15.17 18.48 -13.21
CA TYR A 22 -15.25 19.45 -14.29
C TYR A 22 -16.70 19.62 -14.75
N ALA A 23 -17.12 20.86 -15.03
CA ALA A 23 -18.45 21.15 -15.53
C ALA A 23 -18.41 22.18 -16.68
N SER A 24 -19.26 21.99 -17.68
CA SER A 24 -19.44 22.88 -18.81
C SER A 24 -20.85 22.74 -19.38
N GLU A 25 -21.32 23.71 -20.17
CA GLU A 25 -22.57 23.55 -20.93
C GLU A 25 -22.53 22.39 -21.91
N TYR A 26 -21.32 22.06 -22.40
CA TYR A 26 -21.06 20.93 -23.30
C TYR A 26 -19.65 20.37 -23.02
N ILE A 27 -19.56 19.08 -22.82
CA ILE A 27 -18.27 18.40 -22.61
C ILE A 27 -17.68 18.04 -23.98
N SER A 28 -16.64 18.77 -24.38
CA SER A 28 -15.93 18.55 -25.62
C SER A 28 -15.04 17.31 -25.61
N LYS A 29 -14.66 16.81 -26.78
CA LYS A 29 -13.67 15.75 -26.91
C LYS A 29 -12.29 16.16 -26.37
N ASP A 30 -11.98 17.46 -26.40
CA ASP A 30 -10.68 17.95 -25.93
C ASP A 30 -10.50 17.77 -24.44
N ILE A 31 -11.55 17.99 -23.64
CA ILE A 31 -11.48 17.72 -22.19
C ILE A 31 -11.33 16.22 -21.90
N ILE A 32 -12.00 15.37 -22.69
CA ILE A 32 -11.86 13.91 -22.55
C ILE A 32 -10.43 13.47 -22.88
N ASN A 33 -9.87 13.98 -23.96
CA ASN A 33 -8.48 13.71 -24.35
C ASN A 33 -7.49 14.21 -23.30
N TYR A 34 -7.69 15.43 -22.78
CA TYR A 34 -6.87 15.99 -21.71
C TYR A 34 -6.87 15.09 -20.45
N ILE A 35 -8.05 14.62 -20.01
CA ILE A 35 -8.16 13.70 -18.88
C ILE A 35 -7.37 12.41 -19.15
N PHE A 36 -7.54 11.85 -20.35
CA PHE A 36 -6.88 10.60 -20.71
C PHE A 36 -5.36 10.75 -20.80
N GLU A 37 -4.86 11.80 -21.45
CA GLU A 37 -3.44 12.10 -21.59
C GLU A 37 -2.79 12.31 -20.21
N LYS A 38 -3.36 13.19 -19.39
CA LYS A 38 -2.85 13.46 -18.03
C LYS A 38 -2.87 12.23 -17.15
N THR A 39 -3.93 11.44 -17.22
CA THR A 39 -4.01 10.18 -16.48
C THR A 39 -2.89 9.22 -16.88
N SER A 40 -2.70 9.03 -18.20
CA SER A 40 -1.68 8.12 -18.74
C SER A 40 -0.24 8.55 -18.43
N GLU A 41 0.00 9.88 -18.33
CA GLU A 41 1.30 10.43 -17.92
C GLU A 41 1.64 10.11 -16.45
N ILE A 42 0.65 10.14 -15.56
CA ILE A 42 0.85 10.09 -14.11
C ILE A 42 0.66 8.68 -13.56
N ILE A 43 -0.37 7.96 -14.02
CA ILE A 43 -0.77 6.64 -13.50
C ILE A 43 -0.89 5.67 -14.68
N LEU A 44 -0.14 4.57 -14.62
CA LEU A 44 -0.14 3.56 -15.68
C LEU A 44 -1.49 2.82 -15.78
N GLU A 45 -2.08 2.45 -14.63
CA GLU A 45 -3.36 1.74 -14.52
C GLU A 45 -4.25 2.44 -13.49
N PRO A 46 -5.00 3.48 -13.88
CA PRO A 46 -5.81 4.26 -12.95
C PRO A 46 -7.04 3.45 -12.49
N LYS A 47 -7.29 3.46 -11.17
CA LYS A 47 -8.45 2.82 -10.55
C LYS A 47 -9.38 3.88 -9.97
N TYR A 48 -10.11 4.58 -10.83
CA TYR A 48 -11.16 5.52 -10.45
C TYR A 48 -12.46 5.25 -11.20
N ALA A 49 -13.59 5.60 -10.61
CA ALA A 49 -14.87 5.62 -11.30
C ALA A 49 -15.06 6.94 -12.05
N VAL A 50 -15.75 6.91 -13.17
CA VAL A 50 -16.13 8.09 -13.95
C VAL A 50 -17.64 8.23 -13.92
N HIS A 51 -18.13 9.38 -13.42
CA HIS A 51 -19.54 9.73 -13.47
C HIS A 51 -19.75 10.88 -14.44
N ARG A 52 -20.80 10.80 -15.26
CA ARG A 52 -21.29 11.89 -16.09
C ARG A 52 -22.76 12.12 -15.75
N LEU A 53 -23.08 13.36 -15.41
CA LEU A 53 -24.44 13.77 -15.08
C LEU A 53 -24.71 15.22 -15.51
N THR A 54 -25.96 15.66 -15.40
CA THR A 54 -26.35 17.02 -15.69
C THR A 54 -26.97 17.68 -14.47
N ALA A 55 -26.63 18.95 -14.23
CA ALA A 55 -27.23 19.77 -13.16
C ALA A 55 -27.58 21.18 -13.65
N ASN A 56 -28.22 21.95 -12.79
CA ASN A 56 -28.67 23.30 -13.11
C ASN A 56 -27.56 24.37 -13.01
N SER A 57 -26.46 24.05 -12.30
CA SER A 57 -25.32 24.95 -12.08
C SER A 57 -24.02 24.21 -12.33
N PRO A 58 -22.92 24.85 -12.76
CA PRO A 58 -21.62 24.21 -12.92
C PRO A 58 -20.91 23.91 -11.59
N GLU A 59 -21.43 24.40 -10.48
CA GLU A 59 -20.80 24.24 -9.17
C GLU A 59 -21.01 22.83 -8.59
N TRP A 60 -20.00 22.34 -7.86
CA TRP A 60 -20.05 21.04 -7.18
C TRP A 60 -21.30 20.86 -6.28
N LYS A 61 -21.72 21.91 -5.62
CA LYS A 61 -22.91 21.89 -4.75
C LYS A 61 -24.15 21.36 -5.46
N SER A 62 -24.33 21.70 -6.74
CA SER A 62 -25.48 21.23 -7.51
C SER A 62 -25.46 19.73 -7.78
N VAL A 63 -24.28 19.11 -7.80
CA VAL A 63 -24.09 17.66 -7.91
C VAL A 63 -24.43 16.97 -6.59
N ALA A 64 -23.92 17.50 -5.48
CA ALA A 64 -24.19 16.95 -4.14
C ALA A 64 -25.68 17.03 -3.77
N GLU A 65 -26.39 18.08 -4.22
CA GLU A 65 -27.85 18.22 -4.03
C GLU A 65 -28.67 17.21 -4.86
N LEU A 66 -28.13 16.68 -5.96
CA LEU A 66 -28.83 15.69 -6.80
C LEU A 66 -28.79 14.29 -6.19
N ASP A 67 -27.67 13.93 -5.58
CA ASP A 67 -27.48 12.58 -5.01
C ASP A 67 -26.53 12.65 -3.83
N SER A 68 -26.99 12.17 -2.67
CA SER A 68 -26.24 12.09 -1.43
C SER A 68 -24.96 11.23 -1.55
N PHE A 69 -24.85 10.39 -2.59
CA PHE A 69 -23.61 9.70 -2.89
C PHE A 69 -22.43 10.66 -3.06
N PHE A 70 -22.66 11.88 -3.55
CA PHE A 70 -21.62 12.88 -3.78
C PHE A 70 -21.38 13.82 -2.57
N GLU A 71 -22.13 13.65 -1.49
CA GLU A 71 -21.83 14.37 -0.24
C GLU A 71 -20.48 13.89 0.34
N ASP A 72 -19.81 14.77 1.09
CA ASP A 72 -18.56 14.48 1.81
C ASP A 72 -17.37 13.99 0.93
N ILE A 73 -17.42 14.26 -0.38
CA ILE A 73 -16.28 14.00 -1.26
C ILE A 73 -15.35 15.23 -1.23
N HIS A 74 -14.07 14.99 -0.93
CA HIS A 74 -13.05 16.02 -1.10
C HIS A 74 -12.74 16.22 -2.57
N ILE A 75 -13.11 17.38 -3.12
CA ILE A 75 -12.93 17.70 -4.54
C ILE A 75 -11.64 18.48 -4.74
N PHE A 76 -10.76 17.93 -5.57
CA PHE A 76 -9.60 18.62 -6.09
C PHE A 76 -10.01 19.56 -7.24
N THR A 77 -9.45 20.76 -7.26
CA THR A 77 -9.65 21.73 -8.33
C THR A 77 -8.76 21.43 -9.54
N ASP A 78 -7.61 20.82 -9.28
CA ASP A 78 -6.63 20.43 -10.30
C ASP A 78 -6.65 18.92 -10.53
N LEU A 79 -6.66 18.50 -11.80
CA LEU A 79 -6.65 17.08 -12.17
C LEU A 79 -5.34 16.42 -11.79
N GLU A 80 -4.22 17.11 -11.95
CA GLU A 80 -2.89 16.58 -11.64
C GLU A 80 -2.74 16.30 -10.14
N GLU A 81 -3.21 17.21 -9.28
CA GLU A 81 -3.22 17.00 -7.83
C GLU A 81 -4.04 15.76 -7.42
N PHE A 82 -5.23 15.59 -8.02
CA PHE A 82 -6.05 14.40 -7.78
C PHE A 82 -5.33 13.10 -8.21
N LEU A 83 -4.71 13.10 -9.40
CA LEU A 83 -3.99 11.94 -9.90
C LEU A 83 -2.73 11.62 -9.09
N LEU A 84 -2.01 12.64 -8.62
CA LEU A 84 -0.84 12.46 -7.74
C LEU A 84 -1.25 11.89 -6.39
N GLU A 85 -2.34 12.37 -5.79
CA GLU A 85 -2.88 11.78 -4.54
C GLU A 85 -3.23 10.30 -4.75
N MET A 86 -3.89 9.95 -5.85
CA MET A 86 -4.19 8.55 -6.18
C MET A 86 -2.92 7.71 -6.36
N LYS A 87 -1.91 8.25 -7.04
CA LYS A 87 -0.63 7.58 -7.26
C LYS A 87 0.09 7.30 -5.94
N GLU A 88 0.11 8.27 -5.02
CA GLU A 88 0.68 8.08 -3.69
C GLU A 88 -0.13 7.08 -2.87
N ASP A 89 -1.46 7.15 -2.94
CA ASP A 89 -2.33 6.23 -2.21
C ASP A 89 -2.20 4.78 -2.72
N SER A 90 -1.86 4.58 -3.99
CA SER A 90 -1.62 3.26 -4.55
C SER A 90 -0.31 2.60 -4.12
N GLN A 91 0.61 3.35 -3.50
CA GLN A 91 1.90 2.82 -3.05
C GLN A 91 1.72 2.05 -1.75
N ILE A 92 2.23 0.82 -1.75
CA ILE A 92 2.26 -0.02 -0.56
C ILE A 92 3.35 0.49 0.38
N THR A 93 3.07 0.48 1.67
CA THR A 93 4.03 0.79 2.74
C THR A 93 4.43 -0.47 3.51
N ALA A 94 5.56 -0.42 4.20
CA ALA A 94 5.96 -1.50 5.10
C ALA A 94 4.92 -1.73 6.23
N LEU A 95 4.22 -0.68 6.63
CA LEU A 95 3.14 -0.77 7.61
C LEU A 95 1.93 -1.56 7.05
N ASP A 96 1.58 -1.40 5.77
CA ASP A 96 0.52 -2.19 5.14
C ASP A 96 0.89 -3.68 5.13
N VAL A 97 2.13 -4.01 4.76
CA VAL A 97 2.64 -5.39 4.81
C VAL A 97 2.58 -5.94 6.23
N SER A 98 2.96 -5.14 7.23
CA SER A 98 2.93 -5.54 8.65
C SER A 98 1.51 -5.85 9.12
N LYS A 99 0.55 -5.01 8.80
CA LYS A 99 -0.88 -5.19 9.15
C LYS A 99 -1.44 -6.46 8.53
N PHE A 100 -1.10 -6.73 7.28
CA PHE A 100 -1.55 -7.95 6.62
C PHE A 100 -0.93 -9.20 7.26
N LEU A 101 0.38 -9.21 7.54
CA LEU A 101 1.04 -10.31 8.24
C LEU A 101 0.42 -10.58 9.62
N LEU A 102 0.14 -9.52 10.38
CA LEU A 102 -0.51 -9.61 11.69
C LEU A 102 -1.95 -10.12 11.59
N SER A 103 -2.67 -9.83 10.50
CA SER A 103 -4.01 -10.39 10.27
C SER A 103 -4.01 -11.90 10.03
N LEU A 104 -2.91 -12.44 9.48
CA LEU A 104 -2.74 -13.88 9.31
C LEU A 104 -2.38 -14.57 10.63
N LYS A 105 -1.53 -13.94 11.44
CA LYS A 105 -1.11 -14.47 12.75
C LYS A 105 -0.52 -13.37 13.61
N SER A 106 -0.94 -13.29 14.87
CA SER A 106 -0.29 -12.44 15.86
C SER A 106 1.17 -12.87 16.07
N MET A 107 2.05 -11.90 16.25
CA MET A 107 3.48 -12.14 16.46
C MET A 107 4.15 -10.97 17.17
N THR A 108 5.31 -11.23 17.78
CA THR A 108 6.12 -10.19 18.41
C THR A 108 6.69 -9.22 17.39
N ASN A 109 7.00 -7.97 17.80
CA ASN A 109 7.65 -6.99 16.91
C ASN A 109 8.94 -7.54 16.28
N LEU A 110 9.78 -8.25 17.07
CA LEU A 110 11.00 -8.87 16.54
C LEU A 110 10.72 -9.84 15.40
N LYS A 111 9.72 -10.71 15.52
CA LYS A 111 9.32 -11.63 14.43
C LYS A 111 8.78 -10.88 13.24
N LEU A 112 7.92 -9.90 13.47
CA LEU A 112 7.29 -9.08 12.43
C LEU A 112 8.34 -8.40 11.55
N GLN A 113 9.39 -7.80 12.13
CA GLN A 113 10.47 -7.17 11.38
C GLN A 113 11.17 -8.14 10.41
N LYS A 114 11.43 -9.37 10.85
CA LYS A 114 12.04 -10.40 9.99
C LYS A 114 11.10 -10.83 8.87
N MET A 115 9.81 -10.98 9.18
CA MET A 115 8.80 -11.35 8.19
C MET A 115 8.63 -10.26 7.11
N ILE A 116 8.58 -8.97 7.50
CA ILE A 116 8.49 -7.85 6.55
C ILE A 116 9.71 -7.83 5.62
N TYR A 117 10.91 -7.96 6.18
CA TYR A 117 12.15 -8.03 5.40
C TYR A 117 12.13 -9.21 4.41
N LEU A 118 11.74 -10.40 4.84
CA LEU A 118 11.69 -11.57 3.98
C LEU A 118 10.64 -11.43 2.86
N VAL A 119 9.49 -10.79 3.14
CA VAL A 119 8.50 -10.45 2.12
C VAL A 119 9.07 -9.47 1.09
N TYR A 120 9.76 -8.43 1.57
CA TYR A 120 10.41 -7.46 0.69
C TYR A 120 11.45 -8.13 -0.21
N ALA A 121 12.30 -8.98 0.35
CA ALA A 121 13.35 -9.68 -0.38
C ALA A 121 12.77 -10.64 -1.44
N GLU A 122 11.73 -11.39 -1.10
CA GLU A 122 11.01 -12.28 -2.03
C GLU A 122 10.38 -11.49 -3.19
N TYR A 123 9.73 -10.37 -2.88
CA TYR A 123 9.13 -9.50 -3.89
C TYR A 123 10.19 -8.87 -4.80
N LEU A 124 11.25 -8.32 -4.22
CA LEU A 124 12.35 -7.70 -4.97
C LEU A 124 13.04 -8.71 -5.91
N GLU A 125 13.31 -9.91 -5.43
CA GLU A 125 13.90 -10.97 -6.24
C GLU A 125 12.99 -11.39 -7.40
N LYS A 126 11.69 -11.47 -7.14
CA LYS A 126 10.68 -11.87 -8.13
C LYS A 126 10.43 -10.81 -9.21
N THR A 127 10.46 -9.54 -8.85
CA THR A 127 10.00 -8.43 -9.71
C THR A 127 11.12 -7.48 -10.15
N GLY A 128 12.24 -7.47 -9.45
CA GLY A 128 13.29 -6.45 -9.59
C GLY A 128 12.90 -5.06 -9.11
N LYS A 129 11.75 -4.93 -8.40
CA LYS A 129 11.18 -3.65 -7.94
C LYS A 129 11.10 -3.60 -6.43
N LYS A 130 11.16 -2.40 -5.86
CA LYS A 130 10.89 -2.17 -4.43
C LYS A 130 9.42 -2.43 -4.12
N LEU A 131 9.14 -3.17 -3.05
CA LEU A 131 7.79 -3.37 -2.55
C LEU A 131 7.24 -2.11 -1.87
N PHE A 132 8.09 -1.43 -1.12
CA PHE A 132 7.81 -0.17 -0.42
C PHE A 132 9.05 0.73 -0.39
N LYS A 133 8.86 2.00 -0.02
CA LYS A 133 9.94 3.00 0.00
C LYS A 133 10.71 3.05 1.31
N ASP A 134 10.16 2.45 2.38
CA ASP A 134 10.79 2.45 3.70
C ASP A 134 12.18 1.79 3.65
N ASP A 135 13.13 2.36 4.38
CA ASP A 135 14.48 1.80 4.49
C ASP A 135 14.48 0.55 5.39
N ILE A 136 15.31 -0.42 5.02
CA ILE A 136 15.60 -1.60 5.83
C ILE A 136 16.99 -1.45 6.40
N ILE A 137 17.10 -1.38 7.73
CA ILE A 137 18.34 -1.12 8.46
C ILE A 137 18.87 -2.41 9.09
N ALA A 138 20.18 -2.61 9.03
CA ALA A 138 20.87 -3.72 9.68
C ALA A 138 21.03 -3.45 11.19
N PHE A 139 20.01 -3.80 11.99
CA PHE A 139 20.11 -3.72 13.45
C PHE A 139 20.81 -4.94 14.04
N LYS A 140 21.23 -4.83 15.32
CA LYS A 140 21.92 -5.92 16.06
C LYS A 140 21.21 -7.27 15.96
N TYR A 141 19.90 -7.29 15.94
CA TYR A 141 19.10 -8.54 15.86
C TYR A 141 18.53 -8.79 14.46
N GLY A 142 19.23 -8.32 13.40
CA GLY A 142 18.88 -8.55 12.01
C GLY A 142 18.16 -7.36 11.35
N PRO A 143 17.64 -7.54 10.14
CA PRO A 143 16.94 -6.49 9.39
C PRO A 143 15.74 -5.91 10.14
N VAL A 144 15.58 -4.58 10.09
CA VAL A 144 14.49 -3.83 10.73
C VAL A 144 14.03 -2.71 9.80
N VAL A 145 12.73 -2.48 9.71
CA VAL A 145 12.11 -1.29 9.14
C VAL A 145 11.77 -0.33 10.28
N PRO A 146 12.52 0.78 10.47
CA PRO A 146 12.38 1.64 11.65
C PRO A 146 10.96 2.21 11.83
N SER A 147 10.29 2.62 10.74
CA SER A 147 8.93 3.16 10.80
C SER A 147 7.94 2.18 11.43
N VAL A 148 8.01 0.90 11.04
CA VAL A 148 7.16 -0.15 11.59
C VAL A 148 7.58 -0.55 13.01
N TYR A 149 8.90 -0.58 13.27
CA TYR A 149 9.39 -0.88 14.62
C TYR A 149 8.88 0.14 15.64
N GLU A 150 8.99 1.43 15.34
CA GLU A 150 8.50 2.52 16.19
C GLU A 150 6.96 2.48 16.37
N TYR A 151 6.23 2.15 15.31
CA TYR A 151 4.76 2.03 15.38
C TYR A 151 4.30 0.98 16.39
N TYR A 152 5.01 -0.16 16.50
CA TYR A 152 4.64 -1.26 17.38
C TYR A 152 5.54 -1.41 18.63
N LYS A 153 6.42 -0.47 18.94
CA LYS A 153 7.39 -0.59 20.04
C LYS A 153 6.76 -0.77 21.42
N ASP A 154 5.59 -0.17 21.64
CA ASP A 154 4.90 -0.20 22.92
C ASP A 154 4.37 -1.59 23.29
N ASN A 155 4.27 -2.50 22.31
CA ASN A 155 3.95 -3.91 22.57
C ASN A 155 5.10 -4.66 23.29
N GLY A 156 6.31 -4.12 23.31
CA GLY A 156 7.47 -4.71 23.94
C GLY A 156 7.79 -6.10 23.41
N ARG A 157 7.72 -7.12 24.27
CA ARG A 157 7.95 -8.53 23.91
C ARG A 157 6.66 -9.33 23.69
N ASN A 158 5.51 -8.69 23.82
CA ASN A 158 4.21 -9.34 23.64
C ASN A 158 3.88 -9.47 22.16
N ASP A 159 3.00 -10.39 21.83
CA ASP A 159 2.44 -10.50 20.50
C ASP A 159 1.54 -9.30 20.22
N ILE A 160 1.75 -8.69 19.05
CA ILE A 160 0.93 -7.60 18.55
C ILE A 160 -0.42 -8.18 18.13
N GLN A 161 -1.49 -7.60 18.67
CA GLN A 161 -2.85 -7.97 18.31
C GLN A 161 -3.37 -7.00 17.23
N VAL A 162 -4.08 -7.54 16.26
CA VAL A 162 -4.74 -6.73 15.22
C VAL A 162 -6.00 -6.11 15.82
N ASP A 163 -6.16 -4.81 15.61
CA ASP A 163 -7.36 -4.10 16.04
C ASP A 163 -8.60 -4.63 15.30
N LYS A 164 -9.72 -4.74 16.01
CA LYS A 164 -10.98 -5.24 15.41
C LYS A 164 -11.46 -4.35 14.27
N ASP A 165 -11.17 -3.06 14.35
CA ASP A 165 -11.54 -2.05 13.35
C ASP A 165 -10.72 -2.17 12.05
N GLU A 166 -9.64 -2.97 12.04
CA GLU A 166 -8.84 -3.26 10.86
C GLU A 166 -9.30 -4.52 10.10
N LYS A 167 -10.46 -5.07 10.44
CA LYS A 167 -11.03 -6.26 9.82
C LYS A 167 -12.38 -5.96 9.17
N ILE A 168 -12.55 -6.39 7.93
CA ILE A 168 -13.85 -6.46 7.27
C ILE A 168 -14.45 -7.81 7.64
N VAL A 169 -15.53 -7.80 8.42
CA VAL A 169 -16.24 -9.02 8.84
C VAL A 169 -17.51 -9.14 8.02
N THR A 170 -17.60 -10.20 7.22
CA THR A 170 -18.83 -10.65 6.58
C THR A 170 -19.38 -11.89 7.31
N GLN A 171 -20.57 -12.39 6.94
CA GLN A 171 -21.15 -13.57 7.58
C GLN A 171 -20.30 -14.84 7.45
N GLU A 172 -19.44 -14.90 6.43
CA GLU A 172 -18.66 -16.11 6.11
C GLU A 172 -17.15 -15.89 6.09
N ILE A 173 -16.69 -14.64 5.91
CA ILE A 173 -15.25 -14.34 5.69
C ILE A 173 -14.84 -13.11 6.50
N THR A 174 -13.73 -13.21 7.20
CA THR A 174 -13.04 -12.07 7.80
C THR A 174 -11.83 -11.71 6.94
N LEU A 175 -11.84 -10.52 6.33
CA LEU A 175 -10.74 -10.01 5.51
C LEU A 175 -10.05 -8.84 6.23
N PRO A 176 -8.72 -8.74 6.14
CA PRO A 176 -8.04 -7.53 6.61
C PRO A 176 -8.38 -6.35 5.71
N MET A 177 -8.68 -5.20 6.30
CA MET A 177 -8.96 -3.97 5.53
C MET A 177 -7.80 -3.59 4.60
N VAL A 178 -6.56 -3.85 5.03
CA VAL A 178 -5.35 -3.59 4.23
C VAL A 178 -5.31 -4.36 2.91
N LEU A 179 -6.09 -5.45 2.78
CA LEU A 179 -6.22 -6.16 1.50
C LEU A 179 -6.75 -5.25 0.38
N ALA A 180 -7.63 -4.31 0.72
CA ALA A 180 -8.13 -3.34 -0.26
C ALA A 180 -7.00 -2.49 -0.88
N ARG A 181 -5.98 -2.14 -0.09
CA ARG A 181 -4.81 -1.42 -0.60
C ARG A 181 -3.99 -2.27 -1.58
N PHE A 182 -3.78 -3.54 -1.26
CA PHE A 182 -3.05 -4.44 -2.16
C PHE A 182 -3.78 -4.64 -3.48
N LEU A 183 -5.12 -4.78 -3.45
CA LEU A 183 -5.96 -4.88 -4.65
C LEU A 183 -5.97 -3.57 -5.48
N GLN A 184 -5.63 -2.44 -4.87
CA GLN A 184 -5.46 -1.16 -5.57
C GLN A 184 -4.04 -0.95 -6.11
N SER A 185 -3.06 -1.72 -5.66
CA SER A 185 -1.69 -1.60 -6.15
C SER A 185 -1.56 -2.02 -7.61
N LEU A 186 -0.56 -1.45 -8.29
CA LEU A 186 -0.28 -1.78 -9.70
C LEU A 186 0.25 -3.21 -9.90
N ASP A 187 0.71 -3.85 -8.84
CA ASP A 187 1.32 -5.18 -8.87
C ASP A 187 0.72 -6.11 -7.81
N GLU A 188 -0.61 -6.04 -7.65
CA GLU A 188 -1.38 -6.73 -6.62
C GLU A 188 -1.04 -8.21 -6.49
N LYS A 189 -0.93 -8.90 -7.64
CA LYS A 189 -0.66 -10.33 -7.68
C LYS A 189 0.70 -10.67 -7.07
N ASN A 190 1.77 -9.99 -7.50
CA ASN A 190 3.10 -10.27 -6.99
C ASN A 190 3.25 -9.91 -5.51
N VAL A 191 2.55 -8.86 -5.05
CA VAL A 191 2.52 -8.46 -3.64
C VAL A 191 1.89 -9.57 -2.80
N ILE A 192 0.69 -10.00 -3.14
CA ILE A 192 -0.05 -11.04 -2.41
C ILE A 192 0.70 -12.36 -2.45
N ASP A 193 1.17 -12.77 -3.62
CA ASP A 193 1.95 -14.01 -3.79
C ASP A 193 3.23 -13.99 -2.93
N SER A 194 3.96 -12.86 -2.88
CA SER A 194 5.18 -12.75 -2.07
C SER A 194 4.90 -12.83 -0.57
N ILE A 195 3.81 -12.22 -0.10
CA ILE A 195 3.40 -12.33 1.30
C ILE A 195 3.00 -13.77 1.63
N GLN A 196 2.19 -14.40 0.78
CA GLN A 196 1.71 -15.77 1.01
C GLN A 196 2.85 -16.80 0.97
N SER A 197 3.74 -16.68 -0.03
CA SER A 197 4.93 -17.54 -0.16
C SER A 197 5.82 -17.44 1.08
N THR A 198 6.16 -16.22 1.48
CA THR A 198 6.98 -15.96 2.66
C THR A 198 6.30 -16.47 3.93
N PHE A 199 5.00 -16.21 4.10
CA PHE A 199 4.27 -16.67 5.28
C PHE A 199 4.17 -18.20 5.35
N LYS A 200 3.94 -18.88 4.24
CA LYS A 200 3.94 -20.33 4.15
C LYS A 200 5.30 -20.91 4.55
N LYS A 201 6.39 -20.28 4.10
CA LYS A 201 7.75 -20.76 4.32
C LYS A 201 8.26 -20.49 5.74
N TYR A 202 8.00 -19.29 6.28
CA TYR A 202 8.62 -18.81 7.50
C TYR A 202 7.64 -18.52 8.65
N GLY A 203 6.33 -18.47 8.38
CA GLY A 203 5.32 -18.08 9.38
C GLY A 203 5.22 -18.99 10.60
N HIS A 204 5.63 -20.28 10.47
CA HIS A 204 5.65 -21.24 11.56
C HIS A 204 6.89 -21.10 12.45
N LEU A 205 7.96 -20.45 11.98
CA LEU A 205 9.22 -20.29 12.73
C LEU A 205 9.07 -19.26 13.87
N THR A 206 9.89 -19.45 14.90
CA THR A 206 10.02 -18.49 16.00
C THR A 206 10.83 -17.26 15.60
N ALA A 207 10.75 -16.18 16.39
CA ALA A 207 11.58 -14.99 16.18
C ALA A 207 13.09 -15.33 16.21
N SER A 208 13.51 -16.22 17.11
CA SER A 208 14.92 -16.62 17.25
C SER A 208 15.42 -17.42 16.02
N GLU A 209 14.59 -18.30 15.48
CA GLU A 209 14.94 -19.03 14.25
C GLU A 209 15.08 -18.08 13.06
N LEU A 210 14.19 -17.09 12.94
CA LEU A 210 14.30 -16.07 11.89
C LEU A 210 15.53 -15.18 12.06
N VAL A 211 15.90 -14.83 13.29
CA VAL A 211 17.16 -14.14 13.58
C VAL A 211 18.33 -15.00 13.12
N THR A 212 18.34 -16.30 13.44
CA THR A 212 19.40 -17.21 12.99
C THR A 212 19.52 -17.27 11.47
N ILE A 213 18.39 -17.32 10.74
CA ILE A 213 18.37 -17.35 9.28
C ILE A 213 18.98 -16.06 8.72
N THR A 214 18.53 -14.90 9.17
CA THR A 214 18.99 -13.60 8.67
C THR A 214 20.43 -13.26 9.07
N HIS A 215 21.00 -13.94 10.09
CA HIS A 215 22.39 -13.78 10.54
C HIS A 215 23.38 -14.77 9.93
N ARG A 216 22.94 -15.71 9.08
CA ARG A 216 23.85 -16.67 8.45
C ARG A 216 24.98 -15.91 7.74
N LYS A 217 26.16 -16.52 7.73
CA LYS A 217 27.29 -15.96 6.98
C LYS A 217 26.94 -15.88 5.49
N GLY A 218 27.14 -14.70 4.92
CA GLY A 218 26.86 -14.46 3.50
C GLY A 218 25.45 -13.96 3.20
N THR A 219 24.60 -13.68 4.22
CA THR A 219 23.29 -13.02 4.02
C THR A 219 23.44 -11.53 3.71
N PRO A 220 22.42 -10.86 3.16
CA PRO A 220 22.42 -9.42 2.95
C PRO A 220 22.75 -8.63 4.23
N TRP A 221 22.19 -9.04 5.36
CA TRP A 221 22.50 -8.43 6.67
C TRP A 221 23.98 -8.61 7.05
N ASN A 222 24.57 -9.79 6.82
CA ASN A 222 25.97 -10.05 7.15
C ASN A 222 26.96 -9.25 6.28
N HIS A 223 26.52 -8.81 5.08
CA HIS A 223 27.27 -7.95 4.17
C HIS A 223 27.06 -6.45 4.43
N THR A 224 26.27 -6.10 5.42
CA THR A 224 25.94 -4.70 5.75
C THR A 224 26.45 -4.37 7.16
N ASN A 225 27.05 -3.18 7.34
CA ASN A 225 27.46 -2.76 8.69
C ASN A 225 26.23 -2.50 9.57
N ILE A 226 26.39 -2.68 10.88
CA ILE A 226 25.32 -2.38 11.83
C ILE A 226 24.93 -0.90 11.75
N ASN A 227 23.63 -0.64 11.70
CA ASN A 227 22.95 0.64 11.53
C ASN A 227 23.02 1.23 10.10
N ASP A 228 23.61 0.53 9.13
CA ASP A 228 23.54 0.92 7.74
C ASP A 228 22.29 0.35 7.05
N ILE A 229 21.91 0.95 5.92
CA ILE A 229 20.81 0.49 5.06
C ILE A 229 21.25 -0.80 4.34
N ILE A 230 20.41 -1.82 4.39
CA ILE A 230 20.55 -3.01 3.56
C ILE A 230 20.05 -2.65 2.15
N ILE A 231 20.97 -2.45 1.24
CA ILE A 231 20.66 -2.02 -0.13
C ILE A 231 20.11 -3.17 -0.98
N ASP A 232 19.27 -2.84 -1.95
CA ASP A 232 18.60 -3.81 -2.82
C ASP A 232 19.57 -4.71 -3.57
N GLU A 233 20.72 -4.19 -3.99
CA GLU A 233 21.76 -4.95 -4.66
C GLU A 233 22.32 -6.09 -3.80
N ASN A 234 22.45 -5.84 -2.49
CA ASN A 234 22.87 -6.88 -1.55
C ASN A 234 21.77 -7.93 -1.37
N ILE A 235 20.50 -7.52 -1.33
CA ILE A 235 19.36 -8.43 -1.24
C ILE A 235 19.33 -9.31 -2.48
N LEU A 236 19.33 -8.74 -3.68
CA LEU A 236 19.31 -9.48 -4.94
C LEU A 236 20.48 -10.47 -5.07
N LYS A 237 21.65 -10.09 -4.54
CA LYS A 237 22.86 -10.91 -4.65
C LYS A 237 22.95 -12.03 -3.63
N TYR A 238 22.44 -11.83 -2.41
CA TYR A 238 22.74 -12.70 -1.27
C TYR A 238 21.52 -13.32 -0.58
N HIS A 239 20.29 -12.91 -0.92
CA HIS A 239 19.08 -13.43 -0.28
C HIS A 239 18.92 -14.97 -0.41
N TYR A 240 19.50 -15.58 -1.45
CA TYR A 240 19.48 -17.04 -1.61
C TYR A 240 20.08 -17.80 -0.41
N VAL A 241 20.95 -17.16 0.39
CA VAL A 241 21.54 -17.76 1.61
C VAL A 241 20.52 -17.93 2.73
N GLU A 242 19.43 -17.12 2.71
CA GLU A 242 18.35 -17.14 3.69
C GLU A 242 17.28 -18.19 3.36
N LYS A 243 17.32 -18.72 2.13
CA LYS A 243 16.40 -19.74 1.64
C LYS A 243 16.89 -21.13 2.01
#